data_a3dbb5c7212f7ca8eae7e65faba32c0a
#
_entry.id   a3dbb5c7212f7ca8eae7e65faba32c0a
#
_cell.length_a   1.000
_cell.length_b   1.000
_cell.length_c   1.000
_cell.angle_alpha   90.00
_cell.angle_beta   90.00
_cell.angle_gamma   90.00
#
_symmetry.space_group_name_H-M   'P 1'
#
loop_
_entity.id
_entity.type
_entity.pdbx_description
1 polymer ?
#
loop_
_entity_poly.entity_id
_entity_poly.type
_entity_poly.pdbx_seq_one_letter_code
_entity_poly.pdbx_strand_id
1 'polypeptide(L)'
;MEKIKVGVVGATGYAGAEICRLIAGHPAAELAAVSSVSFEGQALSDVYPAYREMCDLICTTQKAVVEKSDVIFAALPHGLSQELAAECDKKGKAFIDLGADFRLKSEEEYTEWYGGTFTDKALHEKAVYGLPELFREEIKKTKLVANPGCYTTAVPLALVPALEKGYIETTGIIANCASGVTGAGRKPAQNSHYPELNEGMSAYKVACHRHTPEIEQTLSKISGEKMHITFVPHLLPVNRGILATCYAKLKPGVTEEMLRAAYEERYGKEPFVRLLPKGKSADIHNIKYTNFCDVSIFTDPRTGTFIAISAIDNMVKGAAGQAIQNMNILFGLDETCGLKLVPPAF
;
A
#
# COMPACT_ATOMS: atom_id res chain seq x y z
N MET A 1 13.12 -23.36 -12.84
CA MET A 1 11.82 -23.42 -12.15
C MET A 1 10.78 -22.82 -13.08
N GLU A 2 9.59 -23.40 -13.13
CA GLU A 2 8.47 -22.79 -13.84
C GLU A 2 8.11 -21.45 -13.18
N LYS A 3 7.86 -20.40 -13.99
CA LYS A 3 7.51 -19.09 -13.46
C LYS A 3 6.09 -19.08 -12.90
N ILE A 4 5.87 -18.30 -11.86
CA ILE A 4 4.53 -18.04 -11.30
C ILE A 4 3.71 -17.29 -12.36
N LYS A 5 2.54 -17.83 -12.72
CA LYS A 5 1.62 -17.24 -13.68
C LYS A 5 0.76 -16.18 -12.99
N VAL A 6 0.99 -14.93 -13.33
CA VAL A 6 0.31 -13.77 -12.74
C VAL A 6 -0.85 -13.31 -13.61
N GLY A 7 -2.01 -13.17 -12.99
CA GLY A 7 -3.17 -12.54 -13.59
C GLY A 7 -3.43 -11.16 -12.97
N VAL A 8 -3.74 -10.18 -13.81
CA VAL A 8 -4.07 -8.82 -13.34
C VAL A 8 -5.47 -8.43 -13.80
N VAL A 9 -6.38 -8.27 -12.85
CA VAL A 9 -7.73 -7.76 -13.09
C VAL A 9 -7.73 -6.25 -12.84
N GLY A 10 -8.20 -5.48 -13.85
CA GLY A 10 -8.10 -4.01 -13.83
C GLY A 10 -6.74 -3.49 -14.31
N ALA A 11 -6.09 -4.19 -15.23
CA ALA A 11 -4.74 -3.90 -15.73
C ALA A 11 -4.56 -2.51 -16.34
N THR A 12 -5.63 -1.88 -16.82
CA THR A 12 -5.58 -0.54 -17.41
C THR A 12 -5.80 0.61 -16.41
N GLY A 13 -6.07 0.30 -15.14
CA GLY A 13 -5.96 1.27 -14.04
C GLY A 13 -4.49 1.53 -13.67
N TYR A 14 -4.20 2.62 -12.96
CA TYR A 14 -2.82 2.97 -12.59
C TYR A 14 -2.12 1.87 -11.76
N ALA A 15 -2.80 1.32 -10.74
CA ALA A 15 -2.22 0.25 -9.93
C ALA A 15 -2.02 -1.04 -10.72
N GLY A 16 -2.99 -1.43 -11.57
CA GLY A 16 -2.89 -2.59 -12.44
C GLY A 16 -1.75 -2.46 -13.46
N ALA A 17 -1.63 -1.30 -14.11
CA ALA A 17 -0.53 -1.01 -15.02
C ALA A 17 0.84 -1.10 -14.30
N GLU A 18 0.94 -0.58 -13.09
CA GLU A 18 2.17 -0.64 -12.31
C GLU A 18 2.54 -2.07 -11.91
N ILE A 19 1.55 -2.94 -11.59
CA ILE A 19 1.79 -4.38 -11.39
C ILE A 19 2.34 -4.99 -12.67
N CYS A 20 1.70 -4.74 -13.83
CA CYS A 20 2.17 -5.26 -15.12
C CYS A 20 3.62 -4.83 -15.40
N ARG A 21 3.97 -3.56 -15.15
CA ARG A 21 5.32 -3.03 -15.32
C ARG A 21 6.35 -3.78 -14.47
N LEU A 22 6.04 -4.00 -13.20
CA LEU A 22 6.95 -4.66 -12.27
C LEU A 22 7.08 -6.17 -12.57
N ILE A 23 5.98 -6.85 -12.90
CA ILE A 23 5.99 -8.27 -13.25
C ILE A 23 6.74 -8.53 -14.56
N ALA A 24 6.68 -7.61 -15.54
CA ALA A 24 7.44 -7.76 -16.80
C ALA A 24 8.95 -7.91 -16.57
N GLY A 25 9.49 -7.31 -15.51
CA GLY A 25 10.90 -7.47 -15.10
C GLY A 25 11.15 -8.49 -13.99
N HIS A 26 10.12 -9.24 -13.56
CA HIS A 26 10.26 -10.15 -12.43
C HIS A 26 10.94 -11.48 -12.82
N PRO A 27 12.02 -11.91 -12.13
CA PRO A 27 12.78 -13.09 -12.57
C PRO A 27 12.03 -14.41 -12.40
N ALA A 28 11.13 -14.52 -11.40
CA ALA A 28 10.44 -15.77 -11.04
C ALA A 28 8.91 -15.76 -11.32
N ALA A 29 8.40 -14.68 -11.95
CA ALA A 29 6.98 -14.57 -12.31
C ALA A 29 6.83 -14.05 -13.74
N GLU A 30 5.66 -14.30 -14.35
CA GLU A 30 5.32 -13.80 -15.67
C GLU A 30 3.85 -13.41 -15.76
N LEU A 31 3.53 -12.42 -16.58
CA LEU A 31 2.15 -12.06 -16.87
C LEU A 31 1.51 -13.11 -17.76
N ALA A 32 0.54 -13.86 -17.23
CA ALA A 32 -0.19 -14.89 -17.96
C ALA A 32 -1.48 -14.37 -18.60
N ALA A 33 -2.15 -13.42 -17.95
CA ALA A 33 -3.38 -12.81 -18.47
C ALA A 33 -3.66 -11.46 -17.80
N VAL A 34 -4.31 -10.57 -18.54
CA VAL A 34 -4.75 -9.26 -18.06
C VAL A 34 -6.20 -9.02 -18.43
N SER A 35 -6.95 -8.28 -17.60
CA SER A 35 -8.31 -7.89 -17.96
C SER A 35 -8.56 -6.39 -17.74
N SER A 36 -9.49 -5.87 -18.54
CA SER A 36 -10.00 -4.51 -18.43
C SER A 36 -11.42 -4.47 -18.98
N VAL A 37 -12.34 -3.92 -18.21
CA VAL A 37 -13.73 -3.75 -18.68
C VAL A 37 -13.81 -2.74 -19.84
N SER A 38 -13.04 -1.65 -19.76
CA SER A 38 -13.11 -0.56 -20.75
C SER A 38 -12.32 -0.84 -22.03
N PHE A 39 -11.40 -1.81 -22.01
CA PHE A 39 -10.47 -2.07 -23.11
C PHE A 39 -10.38 -3.58 -23.44
N GLU A 40 -11.48 -4.33 -23.23
CA GLU A 40 -11.55 -5.75 -23.60
C GLU A 40 -11.31 -5.91 -25.11
N GLY A 41 -10.47 -6.87 -25.48
CA GLY A 41 -10.07 -7.14 -26.86
C GLY A 41 -8.94 -6.26 -27.40
N GLN A 42 -8.48 -5.24 -26.65
CA GLN A 42 -7.34 -4.39 -27.04
C GLN A 42 -6.05 -4.85 -26.35
N ALA A 43 -4.92 -4.63 -26.99
CA ALA A 43 -3.62 -4.89 -26.36
C ALA A 43 -3.35 -3.87 -25.25
N LEU A 44 -2.70 -4.32 -24.17
CA LEU A 44 -2.29 -3.44 -23.08
C LEU A 44 -1.33 -2.36 -23.58
N SER A 45 -0.49 -2.67 -24.58
CA SER A 45 0.41 -1.74 -25.26
C SER A 45 -0.31 -0.70 -26.14
N ASP A 46 -1.54 -0.94 -26.57
CA ASP A 46 -2.35 0.09 -27.24
C ASP A 46 -2.85 1.12 -26.26
N VAL A 47 -3.15 0.68 -25.01
CA VAL A 47 -3.59 1.58 -23.92
C VAL A 47 -2.41 2.35 -23.32
N TYR A 48 -1.27 1.68 -23.20
CA TYR A 48 -0.02 2.22 -22.68
C TYR A 48 1.13 1.95 -23.66
N PRO A 49 1.38 2.84 -24.63
CA PRO A 49 2.41 2.64 -25.67
C PRO A 49 3.82 2.35 -25.14
N ALA A 50 4.12 2.75 -23.91
CA ALA A 50 5.36 2.41 -23.20
C ALA A 50 5.57 0.91 -22.95
N TYR A 51 4.52 0.09 -23.09
CA TYR A 51 4.59 -1.37 -22.88
C TYR A 51 4.78 -2.16 -24.18
N ARG A 52 4.90 -1.49 -25.31
CA ARG A 52 5.14 -2.15 -26.62
C ARG A 52 6.36 -3.04 -26.53
N GLU A 53 6.24 -4.26 -27.06
CA GLU A 53 7.27 -5.31 -27.04
C GLU A 53 7.66 -5.84 -25.65
N MET A 54 7.10 -5.24 -24.57
CA MET A 54 7.34 -5.67 -23.20
C MET A 54 6.13 -6.37 -22.60
N CYS A 55 4.93 -5.93 -22.96
CA CYS A 55 3.67 -6.50 -22.48
C CYS A 55 2.54 -6.21 -23.49
N ASP A 56 2.47 -7.00 -24.56
CA ASP A 56 1.46 -6.89 -25.62
C ASP A 56 0.24 -7.81 -25.39
N LEU A 57 -0.02 -8.22 -24.13
CA LEU A 57 -1.16 -9.07 -23.80
C LEU A 57 -2.48 -8.36 -24.14
N ILE A 58 -3.38 -9.12 -24.75
CA ILE A 58 -4.74 -8.67 -25.02
C ILE A 58 -5.55 -8.68 -23.72
N CYS A 59 -6.23 -7.58 -23.43
CA CYS A 59 -7.16 -7.49 -22.31
C CYS A 59 -8.34 -8.43 -22.55
N THR A 60 -8.55 -9.36 -21.61
CA THR A 60 -9.55 -10.42 -21.70
C THR A 60 -10.55 -10.32 -20.54
N THR A 61 -11.43 -11.31 -20.37
CA THR A 61 -12.40 -11.39 -19.28
C THR A 61 -11.75 -11.75 -17.95
N GLN A 62 -12.37 -11.37 -16.84
CA GLN A 62 -11.90 -11.76 -15.48
C GLN A 62 -11.82 -13.28 -15.33
N LYS A 63 -12.81 -14.02 -15.87
CA LYS A 63 -12.83 -15.49 -15.85
C LYS A 63 -11.60 -16.09 -16.52
N ALA A 64 -11.23 -15.60 -17.69
CA ALA A 64 -10.03 -16.07 -18.40
C ALA A 64 -8.74 -15.76 -17.63
N VAL A 65 -8.68 -14.63 -16.91
CA VAL A 65 -7.55 -14.31 -16.01
C VAL A 65 -7.43 -15.32 -14.90
N VAL A 66 -8.54 -15.64 -14.21
CA VAL A 66 -8.56 -16.65 -13.13
C VAL A 66 -8.13 -18.04 -13.63
N GLU A 67 -8.59 -18.44 -14.81
CA GLU A 67 -8.27 -19.78 -15.38
C GLU A 67 -6.78 -19.92 -15.71
N LYS A 68 -6.12 -18.86 -16.22
CA LYS A 68 -4.75 -18.90 -16.72
C LYS A 68 -3.68 -18.62 -15.67
N SER A 69 -4.05 -18.24 -14.45
CA SER A 69 -3.10 -17.70 -13.46
C SER A 69 -3.01 -18.54 -12.20
N ASP A 70 -1.90 -18.47 -11.50
CA ASP A 70 -1.66 -19.06 -10.18
C ASP A 70 -2.02 -18.09 -9.06
N VAL A 71 -1.77 -16.78 -9.33
CA VAL A 71 -2.11 -15.67 -8.45
C VAL A 71 -2.83 -14.58 -9.21
N ILE A 72 -3.86 -14.00 -8.62
CA ILE A 72 -4.66 -12.93 -9.18
C ILE A 72 -4.46 -11.65 -8.37
N PHE A 73 -4.03 -10.58 -9.02
CA PHE A 73 -4.03 -9.25 -8.47
C PHE A 73 -5.30 -8.52 -8.89
N ALA A 74 -6.12 -8.14 -7.93
CA ALA A 74 -7.35 -7.39 -8.17
C ALA A 74 -7.11 -5.89 -7.95
N ALA A 75 -6.86 -5.15 -9.04
CA ALA A 75 -6.72 -3.70 -9.04
C ALA A 75 -8.08 -3.04 -9.37
N LEU A 76 -9.08 -3.36 -8.56
CA LEU A 76 -10.48 -2.98 -8.73
C LEU A 76 -10.89 -1.85 -7.75
N PRO A 77 -11.92 -1.06 -8.10
CA PRO A 77 -12.61 -0.25 -7.10
C PRO A 77 -13.18 -1.12 -5.98
N HIS A 78 -13.31 -0.55 -4.77
CA HIS A 78 -13.97 -1.23 -3.64
C HIS A 78 -15.40 -1.68 -4.01
N GLY A 79 -15.83 -2.79 -3.40
CA GLY A 79 -17.12 -3.43 -3.67
C GLY A 79 -17.11 -4.43 -4.83
N LEU A 80 -16.00 -4.56 -5.57
CA LEU A 80 -15.93 -5.40 -6.77
C LEU A 80 -15.00 -6.61 -6.65
N SER A 81 -14.28 -6.76 -5.53
CA SER A 81 -13.30 -7.84 -5.37
C SER A 81 -13.87 -9.09 -4.69
N GLN A 82 -14.96 -8.98 -3.93
CA GLN A 82 -15.45 -10.07 -3.06
C GLN A 82 -15.88 -11.32 -3.84
N GLU A 83 -16.65 -11.15 -4.92
CA GLU A 83 -17.10 -12.29 -5.75
C GLU A 83 -15.93 -12.97 -6.46
N LEU A 84 -14.99 -12.16 -6.97
CA LEU A 84 -13.81 -12.68 -7.64
C LEU A 84 -12.88 -13.43 -6.67
N ALA A 85 -12.74 -12.94 -5.45
CA ALA A 85 -11.99 -13.59 -4.38
C ALA A 85 -12.62 -14.95 -4.02
N ALA A 86 -13.96 -15.02 -3.93
CA ALA A 86 -14.68 -16.27 -3.67
C ALA A 86 -14.50 -17.29 -4.82
N GLU A 87 -14.46 -16.86 -6.08
CA GLU A 87 -14.13 -17.72 -7.21
C GLU A 87 -12.70 -18.24 -7.12
N CYS A 88 -11.74 -17.39 -6.78
CA CYS A 88 -10.33 -17.78 -6.61
C CYS A 88 -10.15 -18.77 -5.45
N ASP A 89 -10.79 -18.55 -4.30
CA ASP A 89 -10.75 -19.47 -3.14
C ASP A 89 -11.27 -20.86 -3.52
N LYS A 90 -12.43 -20.94 -4.20
CA LYS A 90 -12.99 -22.20 -4.70
C LYS A 90 -12.05 -22.94 -5.66
N LYS A 91 -11.26 -22.23 -6.45
CA LYS A 91 -10.28 -22.80 -7.39
C LYS A 91 -8.89 -22.98 -6.76
N GLY A 92 -8.72 -22.68 -5.48
CA GLY A 92 -7.46 -22.79 -4.75
C GLY A 92 -6.36 -21.83 -5.23
N LYS A 93 -6.72 -20.74 -5.94
CA LYS A 93 -5.80 -19.71 -6.44
C LYS A 93 -5.45 -18.73 -5.36
N ALA A 94 -4.24 -18.17 -5.40
CA ALA A 94 -3.87 -17.04 -4.56
C ALA A 94 -4.54 -15.76 -5.08
N PHE A 95 -4.97 -14.91 -4.16
CA PHE A 95 -5.66 -13.65 -4.47
C PHE A 95 -5.10 -12.50 -3.64
N ILE A 96 -4.70 -11.43 -4.30
CA ILE A 96 -4.17 -10.22 -3.67
C ILE A 96 -5.06 -9.05 -4.07
N ASP A 97 -5.85 -8.56 -3.10
CA ASP A 97 -6.77 -7.46 -3.30
C ASP A 97 -6.10 -6.11 -3.06
N LEU A 98 -6.02 -5.28 -4.09
CA LEU A 98 -5.59 -3.88 -3.98
C LEU A 98 -6.76 -2.94 -3.68
N GLY A 99 -8.00 -3.46 -3.73
CA GLY A 99 -9.19 -2.78 -3.27
C GLY A 99 -9.23 -2.70 -1.74
N ALA A 100 -10.39 -2.28 -1.21
CA ALA A 100 -10.57 -2.14 0.23
C ALA A 100 -11.47 -3.23 0.84
N ASP A 101 -11.91 -4.19 0.03
CA ASP A 101 -12.99 -5.10 0.40
C ASP A 101 -12.64 -6.05 1.55
N PHE A 102 -11.36 -6.34 1.74
CA PHE A 102 -10.87 -7.27 2.76
C PHE A 102 -9.99 -6.63 3.84
N ARG A 103 -9.82 -5.29 3.84
CA ARG A 103 -8.87 -4.62 4.73
C ARG A 103 -9.37 -4.46 6.16
N LEU A 104 -10.64 -4.06 6.33
CA LEU A 104 -11.23 -3.85 7.65
C LEU A 104 -11.77 -5.16 8.21
N LYS A 105 -11.58 -5.40 9.49
CA LYS A 105 -12.10 -6.60 10.18
C LYS A 105 -13.52 -6.41 10.69
N SER A 106 -13.95 -5.17 10.98
CA SER A 106 -15.31 -4.84 11.37
C SER A 106 -16.18 -4.59 10.14
N GLU A 107 -17.28 -5.35 10.01
CA GLU A 107 -18.29 -5.12 8.97
C GLU A 107 -19.01 -3.77 9.21
N GLU A 108 -19.17 -3.35 10.46
CA GLU A 108 -19.78 -2.06 10.81
C GLU A 108 -18.94 -0.91 10.29
N GLU A 109 -17.60 -0.93 10.53
CA GLU A 109 -16.69 0.08 10.02
C GLU A 109 -16.62 0.03 8.48
N TYR A 110 -16.64 -1.17 7.87
CA TYR A 110 -16.68 -1.28 6.42
C TYR A 110 -17.96 -0.66 5.84
N THR A 111 -19.11 -0.91 6.46
CA THR A 111 -20.38 -0.32 6.05
C THR A 111 -20.38 1.21 6.22
N GLU A 112 -19.88 1.71 7.34
CA GLU A 112 -19.80 3.15 7.62
C GLU A 112 -18.93 3.89 6.60
N TRP A 113 -17.73 3.35 6.31
CA TRP A 113 -16.73 4.06 5.53
C TRP A 113 -16.76 3.76 4.02
N TYR A 114 -17.30 2.62 3.62
CA TYR A 114 -17.34 2.16 2.21
C TYR A 114 -18.76 1.97 1.67
N GLY A 115 -19.79 1.90 2.52
CA GLY A 115 -21.19 1.74 2.13
C GLY A 115 -21.55 0.32 1.68
N GLY A 116 -20.67 -0.66 1.91
CA GLY A 116 -20.83 -2.05 1.53
C GLY A 116 -21.05 -2.99 2.73
N THR A 117 -21.23 -4.28 2.45
CA THR A 117 -21.30 -5.35 3.45
C THR A 117 -20.38 -6.50 3.05
N PHE A 118 -20.10 -7.41 3.97
CA PHE A 118 -19.35 -8.62 3.67
C PHE A 118 -20.28 -9.66 3.00
N THR A 119 -19.99 -10.02 1.76
CA THR A 119 -20.77 -11.02 1.03
C THR A 119 -20.50 -12.45 1.52
N ASP A 120 -19.29 -12.72 2.01
CA ASP A 120 -18.85 -13.99 2.60
C ASP A 120 -17.96 -13.72 3.82
N LYS A 121 -18.56 -13.80 5.02
CA LYS A 121 -17.85 -13.55 6.28
C LYS A 121 -16.72 -14.54 6.53
N ALA A 122 -16.91 -15.83 6.17
CA ALA A 122 -15.89 -16.85 6.36
C ALA A 122 -14.67 -16.60 5.46
N LEU A 123 -14.90 -16.15 4.23
CA LEU A 123 -13.81 -15.73 3.34
C LEU A 123 -13.10 -14.48 3.87
N HIS A 124 -13.86 -13.53 4.41
CA HIS A 124 -13.31 -12.31 4.98
C HIS A 124 -12.39 -12.59 6.18
N GLU A 125 -12.74 -13.54 7.03
CA GLU A 125 -11.91 -13.99 8.17
C GLU A 125 -10.57 -14.58 7.72
N LYS A 126 -10.53 -15.27 6.56
CA LYS A 126 -9.30 -15.83 5.98
C LYS A 126 -8.34 -14.76 5.46
N ALA A 127 -8.84 -13.56 5.16
CA ALA A 127 -8.02 -12.50 4.61
C ALA A 127 -6.97 -12.01 5.60
N VAL A 128 -5.72 -11.94 5.17
CA VAL A 128 -4.61 -11.40 5.94
C VAL A 128 -4.25 -10.01 5.42
N TYR A 129 -4.08 -9.08 6.35
CA TYR A 129 -3.64 -7.72 6.01
C TYR A 129 -2.18 -7.74 5.55
N GLY A 130 -1.96 -7.32 4.32
CA GLY A 130 -0.71 -7.49 3.58
C GLY A 130 0.33 -6.41 3.85
N LEU A 131 0.63 -6.09 5.11
CA LEU A 131 1.77 -5.25 5.50
C LEU A 131 2.89 -6.15 6.02
N PRO A 132 3.87 -6.55 5.16
CA PRO A 132 4.86 -7.58 5.48
C PRO A 132 5.66 -7.30 6.74
N GLU A 133 5.98 -6.04 6.98
CA GLU A 133 6.74 -5.61 8.14
C GLU A 133 6.04 -5.93 9.47
N LEU A 134 4.71 -6.15 9.46
CA LEU A 134 3.93 -6.45 10.66
C LEU A 134 3.34 -7.87 10.65
N PHE A 135 3.02 -8.40 9.49
CA PHE A 135 2.18 -9.61 9.36
C PHE A 135 2.80 -10.70 8.45
N ARG A 136 4.13 -10.71 8.30
CA ARG A 136 4.86 -11.64 7.41
C ARG A 136 4.51 -13.11 7.65
N GLU A 137 4.42 -13.53 8.91
CA GLU A 137 4.17 -14.93 9.24
C GLU A 137 2.72 -15.36 8.97
N GLU A 138 1.77 -14.43 9.05
CA GLU A 138 0.39 -14.64 8.67
C GLU A 138 0.24 -14.69 7.14
N ILE A 139 0.95 -13.80 6.42
CA ILE A 139 0.95 -13.77 4.95
C ILE A 139 1.46 -15.09 4.38
N LYS A 140 2.48 -15.70 4.94
CA LYS A 140 2.98 -17.02 4.50
C LYS A 140 1.93 -18.14 4.53
N LYS A 141 0.87 -17.99 5.32
CA LYS A 141 -0.09 -19.06 5.61
C LYS A 141 -1.46 -18.86 4.93
N THR A 142 -1.67 -17.74 4.27
CA THR A 142 -2.94 -17.45 3.59
C THR A 142 -2.83 -17.64 2.07
N LYS A 143 -3.98 -17.64 1.40
CA LYS A 143 -4.10 -17.45 -0.05
C LYS A 143 -4.84 -16.18 -0.41
N LEU A 144 -5.34 -15.43 0.59
CA LEU A 144 -6.08 -14.19 0.41
C LEU A 144 -5.41 -13.07 1.17
N VAL A 145 -4.81 -12.13 0.44
CA VAL A 145 -4.13 -10.96 1.00
C VAL A 145 -4.93 -9.70 0.71
N ALA A 146 -5.27 -8.97 1.77
CA ALA A 146 -5.78 -7.60 1.69
C ALA A 146 -4.59 -6.63 1.65
N ASN A 147 -4.20 -6.19 0.45
CA ASN A 147 -3.06 -5.30 0.29
C ASN A 147 -3.39 -3.91 0.83
N PRO A 148 -2.57 -3.31 1.71
CA PRO A 148 -2.83 -2.01 2.32
C PRO A 148 -3.00 -0.88 1.32
N GLY A 149 -3.71 0.17 1.73
CA GLY A 149 -3.68 1.44 1.03
C GLY A 149 -2.35 2.18 1.20
N CYS A 150 -2.13 3.20 0.39
CA CYS A 150 -0.85 3.90 0.39
C CYS A 150 -0.56 4.65 1.70
N TYR A 151 -1.52 5.41 2.22
CA TYR A 151 -1.35 6.09 3.52
C TYR A 151 -1.31 5.11 4.70
N THR A 152 -2.04 4.00 4.58
CA THR A 152 -2.12 2.96 5.61
C THR A 152 -0.88 2.06 5.63
N THR A 153 0.01 2.25 4.68
CA THR A 153 1.39 1.77 4.70
C THR A 153 2.31 2.80 5.35
N ALA A 154 2.28 4.06 4.88
CA ALA A 154 3.22 5.09 5.31
C ALA A 154 3.07 5.44 6.80
N VAL A 155 1.84 5.68 7.27
CA VAL A 155 1.58 6.13 8.64
C VAL A 155 1.93 5.08 9.69
N PRO A 156 1.49 3.80 9.58
CA PRO A 156 1.90 2.79 10.54
C PRO A 156 3.42 2.55 10.56
N LEU A 157 4.09 2.49 9.40
CA LEU A 157 5.55 2.32 9.37
C LEU A 157 6.29 3.48 10.04
N ALA A 158 5.72 4.69 10.06
CA ALA A 158 6.27 5.81 10.79
C ALA A 158 6.10 5.70 12.31
N LEU A 159 5.03 5.08 12.81
CA LEU A 159 4.63 5.15 14.23
C LEU A 159 4.87 3.86 15.04
N VAL A 160 4.83 2.70 14.37
CA VAL A 160 4.80 1.39 15.02
C VAL A 160 5.93 1.17 16.02
N PRO A 161 7.22 1.43 15.76
CA PRO A 161 8.26 1.13 16.75
C PRO A 161 8.11 1.93 18.06
N ALA A 162 7.67 3.21 17.95
CA ALA A 162 7.43 4.04 19.13
C ALA A 162 6.21 3.58 19.93
N LEU A 163 5.17 3.08 19.25
CA LEU A 163 3.98 2.51 19.89
C LEU A 163 4.26 1.17 20.55
N GLU A 164 4.96 0.25 19.86
CA GLU A 164 5.34 -1.08 20.42
C GLU A 164 6.13 -0.97 21.72
N LYS A 165 7.01 0.04 21.81
CA LYS A 165 7.81 0.30 23.04
C LYS A 165 7.06 1.13 24.07
N GLY A 166 5.84 1.62 23.75
CA GLY A 166 5.08 2.49 24.64
C GLY A 166 5.74 3.84 24.91
N TYR A 167 6.48 4.39 23.94
CA TYR A 167 7.24 5.64 24.07
C TYR A 167 6.42 6.89 23.76
N ILE A 168 5.28 6.73 23.13
CA ILE A 168 4.35 7.82 22.79
C ILE A 168 2.97 7.56 23.38
N GLU A 169 2.20 8.65 23.57
CA GLU A 169 0.81 8.55 23.95
C GLU A 169 -0.03 7.98 22.81
N THR A 170 -1.07 7.22 23.13
CA THR A 170 -1.99 6.58 22.18
C THR A 170 -3.13 7.51 21.76
N THR A 171 -3.19 8.70 22.34
CA THR A 171 -4.19 9.74 22.07
C THR A 171 -3.53 11.01 21.50
N GLY A 172 -4.30 11.79 20.73
CA GLY A 172 -3.82 13.06 20.17
C GLY A 172 -2.79 12.90 19.04
N ILE A 173 -2.69 11.72 18.44
CA ILE A 173 -1.82 11.49 17.29
C ILE A 173 -2.40 12.20 16.07
N ILE A 174 -1.54 12.94 15.36
CA ILE A 174 -1.87 13.63 14.12
C ILE A 174 -1.01 13.06 13.00
N ALA A 175 -1.63 12.64 11.91
CA ALA A 175 -0.96 12.25 10.66
C ALA A 175 -1.32 13.26 9.57
N ASN A 176 -0.37 14.16 9.28
CA ASN A 176 -0.49 15.14 8.22
C ASN A 176 0.29 14.62 7.00
N CYS A 177 -0.43 14.24 5.95
CA CYS A 177 0.15 13.51 4.83
C CYS A 177 -0.06 14.27 3.52
N ALA A 178 0.94 14.23 2.64
CA ALA A 178 0.88 14.80 1.30
C ALA A 178 1.15 13.73 0.25
N SER A 179 0.31 13.65 -0.79
CA SER A 179 0.36 12.60 -1.82
C SER A 179 0.35 13.16 -3.22
N GLY A 180 1.11 12.52 -4.11
CA GLY A 180 0.98 12.72 -5.55
C GLY A 180 -0.39 12.25 -6.09
N VAL A 181 -0.79 12.83 -7.22
CA VAL A 181 -2.12 12.71 -7.81
C VAL A 181 -2.48 11.29 -8.30
N THR A 182 -1.50 10.45 -8.62
CA THR A 182 -1.76 9.09 -9.12
C THR A 182 -2.53 8.22 -8.11
N GLY A 183 -2.49 8.58 -6.82
CA GLY A 183 -3.29 7.94 -5.77
C GLY A 183 -4.80 8.09 -5.94
N ALA A 184 -5.27 9.08 -6.71
CA ALA A 184 -6.68 9.26 -7.04
C ALA A 184 -7.19 8.27 -8.11
N GLY A 185 -6.28 7.54 -8.79
CA GLY A 185 -6.60 6.63 -9.87
C GLY A 185 -6.75 7.32 -11.23
N ARG A 186 -7.02 6.50 -12.28
CA ARG A 186 -7.08 6.99 -13.68
C ARG A 186 -8.40 7.68 -14.05
N LYS A 187 -9.47 7.44 -13.28
CA LYS A 187 -10.77 8.07 -13.59
C LYS A 187 -10.66 9.59 -13.49
N PRO A 188 -11.03 10.34 -14.54
CA PRO A 188 -10.99 11.79 -14.51
C PRO A 188 -11.86 12.37 -13.38
N ALA A 189 -11.32 13.38 -12.69
CA ALA A 189 -12.04 14.15 -11.68
C ALA A 189 -11.55 15.60 -11.75
N GLN A 190 -12.40 16.56 -11.42
CA GLN A 190 -12.10 17.98 -11.56
C GLN A 190 -10.80 18.34 -10.83
N ASN A 191 -10.64 17.91 -9.58
CA ASN A 191 -9.47 18.19 -8.76
C ASN A 191 -8.16 17.49 -9.23
N SER A 192 -8.23 16.63 -10.25
CA SER A 192 -7.06 16.01 -10.88
C SER A 192 -6.77 16.56 -12.29
N HIS A 193 -7.56 17.52 -12.78
CA HIS A 193 -7.25 18.21 -14.03
C HIS A 193 -6.00 19.08 -13.86
N TYR A 194 -5.17 19.11 -14.90
CA TYR A 194 -3.88 19.80 -14.85
C TYR A 194 -3.98 21.26 -14.37
N PRO A 195 -4.92 22.12 -14.86
CA PRO A 195 -5.03 23.49 -14.38
C PRO A 195 -5.49 23.61 -12.92
N GLU A 196 -6.26 22.65 -12.41
CA GLU A 196 -6.77 22.64 -11.03
C GLU A 196 -5.72 22.13 -10.02
N LEU A 197 -4.83 21.26 -10.49
CA LEU A 197 -3.82 20.60 -9.67
C LEU A 197 -2.47 21.34 -9.68
N ASN A 198 -2.06 21.85 -10.86
CA ASN A 198 -0.74 22.44 -11.06
C ASN A 198 -0.56 23.68 -10.18
N GLU A 199 0.66 23.84 -9.60
CA GLU A 199 1.00 24.95 -8.70
C GLU A 199 0.13 25.06 -7.43
N GLY A 200 -0.72 24.06 -7.15
CA GLY A 200 -1.61 23.99 -6.00
C GLY A 200 -1.25 22.91 -4.99
N MET A 201 -1.61 23.13 -3.74
CA MET A 201 -1.62 22.11 -2.69
C MET A 201 -2.90 22.28 -1.89
N SER A 202 -3.67 21.21 -1.72
CA SER A 202 -4.95 21.28 -1.02
C SER A 202 -5.17 20.08 -0.11
N ALA A 203 -5.75 20.33 1.08
CA ALA A 203 -6.28 19.26 1.90
C ALA A 203 -7.57 18.70 1.27
N TYR A 204 -7.79 17.40 1.38
CA TYR A 204 -9.00 16.76 0.87
C TYR A 204 -9.50 15.70 1.85
N LYS A 205 -10.81 15.46 1.86
CA LYS A 205 -11.46 14.46 2.73
C LYS A 205 -10.99 14.53 4.19
N VAL A 206 -10.83 15.74 4.72
CA VAL A 206 -10.42 15.98 6.10
C VAL A 206 -11.44 15.35 7.05
N ALA A 207 -10.96 14.57 8.02
CA ALA A 207 -11.76 13.80 8.99
C ALA A 207 -12.78 12.80 8.38
N CYS A 208 -12.75 12.53 7.07
CA CYS A 208 -13.65 11.59 6.40
C CYS A 208 -12.96 10.73 5.33
N HIS A 209 -11.65 10.63 5.37
CA HIS A 209 -10.90 9.81 4.42
C HIS A 209 -10.99 8.32 4.79
N ARG A 210 -11.31 7.48 3.82
CA ARG A 210 -11.53 6.02 3.99
C ARG A 210 -10.32 5.23 4.50
N HIS A 211 -9.11 5.79 4.46
CA HIS A 211 -7.96 5.16 5.09
C HIS A 211 -7.88 5.37 6.61
N THR A 212 -8.70 6.26 7.20
CA THR A 212 -8.69 6.52 8.64
C THR A 212 -8.91 5.26 9.46
N PRO A 213 -10.03 4.50 9.29
CA PRO A 213 -10.28 3.30 10.08
C PRO A 213 -9.22 2.21 9.85
N GLU A 214 -8.65 2.12 8.67
CA GLU A 214 -7.60 1.15 8.35
C GLU A 214 -6.28 1.47 9.10
N ILE A 215 -5.90 2.75 9.21
CA ILE A 215 -4.76 3.19 10.02
C ILE A 215 -5.05 2.91 11.51
N GLU A 216 -6.21 3.31 11.99
CA GLU A 216 -6.62 3.13 13.39
C GLU A 216 -6.68 1.66 13.78
N GLN A 217 -7.21 0.78 12.92
CA GLN A 217 -7.21 -0.67 13.11
C GLN A 217 -5.78 -1.22 13.30
N THR A 218 -4.86 -0.80 12.44
CA THR A 218 -3.47 -1.26 12.50
C THR A 218 -2.77 -0.78 13.77
N LEU A 219 -2.89 0.52 14.10
CA LEU A 219 -2.27 1.10 15.29
C LEU A 219 -2.89 0.53 16.58
N SER A 220 -4.21 0.33 16.61
CA SER A 220 -4.91 -0.29 17.75
C SER A 220 -4.45 -1.72 17.98
N LYS A 221 -4.25 -2.51 16.93
CA LYS A 221 -3.72 -3.87 17.04
C LYS A 221 -2.32 -3.89 17.64
N ILE A 222 -1.48 -2.92 17.30
CA ILE A 222 -0.10 -2.83 17.78
C ILE A 222 -0.05 -2.32 19.22
N SER A 223 -0.83 -1.30 19.58
CA SER A 223 -0.84 -0.74 20.93
C SER A 223 -1.57 -1.63 21.94
N GLY A 224 -2.45 -2.52 21.47
CA GLY A 224 -3.32 -3.33 22.31
C GLY A 224 -4.55 -2.60 22.86
N GLU A 225 -4.78 -1.35 22.45
CA GLU A 225 -5.93 -0.54 22.85
C GLU A 225 -6.55 0.19 21.66
N LYS A 226 -7.84 0.52 21.73
CA LYS A 226 -8.54 1.25 20.66
C LYS A 226 -7.96 2.65 20.50
N MET A 227 -7.48 2.96 19.30
CA MET A 227 -6.89 4.26 18.99
C MET A 227 -7.71 5.01 17.94
N HIS A 228 -7.69 6.34 18.07
CA HIS A 228 -8.20 7.26 17.06
C HIS A 228 -7.12 8.30 16.73
N ILE A 229 -7.02 8.66 15.46
CA ILE A 229 -6.06 9.66 14.99
C ILE A 229 -6.73 10.81 14.26
N THR A 230 -6.07 11.95 14.23
CA THR A 230 -6.41 13.03 13.31
C THR A 230 -5.65 12.83 12.02
N PHE A 231 -6.34 12.41 10.95
CA PHE A 231 -5.72 12.20 9.64
C PHE A 231 -6.11 13.30 8.65
N VAL A 232 -5.11 14.00 8.12
CA VAL A 232 -5.30 15.10 7.18
C VAL A 232 -4.45 14.85 5.92
N PRO A 233 -5.04 14.29 4.86
CA PRO A 233 -4.34 14.12 3.60
C PRO A 233 -4.37 15.38 2.74
N HIS A 234 -3.27 15.62 2.00
CA HIS A 234 -3.14 16.71 1.04
C HIS A 234 -2.76 16.14 -0.34
N LEU A 235 -3.25 16.81 -1.37
CA LEU A 235 -2.88 16.53 -2.75
C LEU A 235 -1.78 17.47 -3.20
N LEU A 236 -0.71 16.91 -3.77
CA LEU A 236 0.44 17.64 -4.31
C LEU A 236 0.41 17.64 -5.85
N PRO A 237 0.95 18.68 -6.51
CA PRO A 237 1.08 18.75 -7.96
C PRO A 237 2.28 17.94 -8.47
N VAL A 238 2.38 16.68 -8.02
CA VAL A 238 3.36 15.68 -8.46
C VAL A 238 2.66 14.38 -8.79
N ASN A 239 3.24 13.56 -9.66
CA ASN A 239 2.63 12.29 -10.01
C ASN A 239 2.70 11.28 -8.87
N ARG A 240 3.87 11.11 -8.24
CA ARG A 240 4.17 10.04 -7.29
C ARG A 240 4.84 10.56 -6.02
N GLY A 241 4.63 9.84 -4.96
CA GLY A 241 5.21 10.02 -3.65
C GLY A 241 4.18 10.37 -2.59
N ILE A 242 4.36 9.79 -1.40
CA ILE A 242 3.67 10.20 -0.17
C ILE A 242 4.74 10.63 0.82
N LEU A 243 4.53 11.79 1.43
CA LEU A 243 5.22 12.23 2.63
C LEU A 243 4.21 12.24 3.77
N ALA A 244 4.39 11.37 4.76
CA ALA A 244 3.54 11.33 5.94
C ALA A 244 4.31 11.88 7.13
N THR A 245 3.87 13.02 7.68
CA THR A 245 4.42 13.61 8.89
C THR A 245 3.48 13.34 10.05
N CYS A 246 3.92 12.53 10.99
CA CYS A 246 3.14 12.09 12.14
C CYS A 246 3.67 12.75 13.42
N TYR A 247 2.75 13.22 14.25
CA TYR A 247 3.03 13.88 15.52
C TYR A 247 2.37 13.10 16.64
N ALA A 248 3.11 12.90 17.75
CA ALA A 248 2.58 12.28 18.95
C ALA A 248 3.25 12.89 20.19
N LYS A 249 2.59 12.84 21.34
CA LYS A 249 3.16 13.24 22.62
C LYS A 249 4.14 12.18 23.10
N LEU A 250 5.36 12.59 23.50
CA LEU A 250 6.31 11.71 24.15
C LEU A 250 5.87 11.41 25.58
N LYS A 251 6.07 10.17 26.01
CA LYS A 251 5.95 9.83 27.43
C LYS A 251 7.15 10.36 28.23
N PRO A 252 6.98 10.67 29.51
CA PRO A 252 8.07 11.17 30.36
C PRO A 252 9.28 10.24 30.36
N GLY A 253 10.50 10.80 30.25
CA GLY A 253 11.76 10.07 30.29
C GLY A 253 12.19 9.42 28.96
N VAL A 254 11.38 9.48 27.92
CA VAL A 254 11.76 8.96 26.60
C VAL A 254 12.72 9.92 25.92
N THR A 255 13.84 9.40 25.42
CA THR A 255 14.87 10.16 24.71
C THR A 255 14.89 9.81 23.21
N GLU A 256 15.55 10.64 22.40
CA GLU A 256 15.73 10.37 20.97
C GLU A 256 16.56 9.10 20.75
N GLU A 257 17.55 8.84 21.60
CA GLU A 257 18.39 7.63 21.53
C GLU A 257 17.56 6.35 21.76
N MET A 258 16.64 6.37 22.74
CA MET A 258 15.71 5.25 22.97
C MET A 258 14.81 5.00 21.76
N LEU A 259 14.27 6.06 21.17
CA LEU A 259 13.46 5.97 19.95
C LEU A 259 14.30 5.39 18.80
N ARG A 260 15.48 5.91 18.53
CA ARG A 260 16.34 5.38 17.46
C ARG A 260 16.66 3.91 17.64
N ALA A 261 17.01 3.48 18.86
CA ALA A 261 17.27 2.09 19.17
C ALA A 261 16.04 1.21 18.87
N ALA A 262 14.82 1.67 19.20
CA ALA A 262 13.59 0.94 18.90
C ALA A 262 13.36 0.80 17.38
N TYR A 263 13.61 1.86 16.61
CA TYR A 263 13.48 1.82 15.14
C TYR A 263 14.56 0.94 14.49
N GLU A 264 15.80 0.99 14.96
CA GLU A 264 16.88 0.12 14.50
C GLU A 264 16.61 -1.36 14.82
N GLU A 265 16.13 -1.65 16.02
CA GLU A 265 15.73 -3.01 16.43
C GLU A 265 14.61 -3.53 15.51
N ARG A 266 13.61 -2.70 15.23
CA ARG A 266 12.40 -3.10 14.49
C ARG A 266 12.63 -3.21 13.00
N TYR A 267 13.39 -2.27 12.43
CA TYR A 267 13.54 -2.12 10.98
C TYR A 267 14.92 -2.46 10.43
N GLY A 268 15.91 -2.70 11.28
CA GLY A 268 17.28 -2.94 10.84
C GLY A 268 17.47 -4.18 9.95
N LYS A 269 16.49 -5.10 9.91
CA LYS A 269 16.48 -6.28 9.05
C LYS A 269 15.39 -6.23 7.98
N GLU A 270 14.58 -5.18 7.95
CA GLU A 270 13.52 -5.02 6.95
C GLU A 270 14.10 -4.55 5.62
N PRO A 271 13.93 -5.30 4.53
CA PRO A 271 14.61 -5.00 3.27
C PRO A 271 14.14 -3.71 2.60
N PHE A 272 12.93 -3.25 2.94
CA PHE A 272 12.32 -2.10 2.31
C PHE A 272 12.02 -0.93 3.24
N VAL A 273 12.41 -1.00 4.52
CA VAL A 273 12.30 0.13 5.44
C VAL A 273 13.69 0.64 5.78
N ARG A 274 13.96 1.92 5.55
CA ARG A 274 15.25 2.55 5.81
C ARG A 274 15.10 3.64 6.85
N LEU A 275 15.65 3.40 8.06
CA LEU A 275 15.79 4.47 9.05
C LEU A 275 16.92 5.40 8.61
N LEU A 276 16.58 6.67 8.35
CA LEU A 276 17.58 7.66 7.93
C LEU A 276 18.50 8.07 9.08
N PRO A 277 19.73 8.52 8.77
CA PRO A 277 20.65 9.05 9.78
C PRO A 277 20.04 10.20 10.58
N LYS A 278 20.50 10.37 11.84
CA LYS A 278 20.07 11.48 12.71
C LYS A 278 20.19 12.82 12.00
N GLY A 279 19.13 13.63 12.07
CA GLY A 279 19.06 14.96 11.45
C GLY A 279 18.78 14.95 9.94
N LYS A 280 18.61 13.77 9.30
CA LYS A 280 18.15 13.69 7.91
C LYS A 280 16.64 13.47 7.85
N SER A 281 15.96 14.16 6.93
CA SER A 281 14.51 14.03 6.71
C SER A 281 14.23 13.16 5.49
N ALA A 282 13.15 12.38 5.58
CA ALA A 282 12.63 11.62 4.45
C ALA A 282 12.13 12.58 3.36
N ASP A 283 12.33 12.18 2.09
CA ASP A 283 11.98 12.95 0.91
C ASP A 283 11.39 12.02 -0.16
N ILE A 284 10.27 12.42 -0.74
CA ILE A 284 9.61 11.68 -1.82
C ILE A 284 10.48 11.54 -3.06
N HIS A 285 11.47 12.40 -3.24
CA HIS A 285 12.42 12.32 -4.35
C HIS A 285 13.24 11.03 -4.32
N ASN A 286 13.63 10.60 -3.10
CA ASN A 286 14.58 9.50 -2.90
C ASN A 286 13.95 8.10 -2.95
N ILE A 287 12.61 8.00 -3.14
CA ILE A 287 11.89 6.73 -3.10
C ILE A 287 11.05 6.45 -4.37
N LYS A 288 10.95 7.42 -5.29
CA LYS A 288 10.15 7.26 -6.52
C LYS A 288 10.54 5.99 -7.28
N TYR A 289 9.53 5.27 -7.76
CA TYR A 289 9.64 4.01 -8.53
C TYR A 289 10.28 2.84 -7.76
N THR A 290 10.46 2.96 -6.44
CA THR A 290 11.03 1.89 -5.60
C THR A 290 10.06 1.38 -4.56
N ASN A 291 10.35 0.21 -3.99
CA ASN A 291 9.57 -0.36 -2.89
C ASN A 291 10.07 0.10 -1.51
N PHE A 292 10.93 1.13 -1.44
CA PHE A 292 11.44 1.64 -0.18
C PHE A 292 10.41 2.52 0.56
N CYS A 293 10.48 2.44 1.89
CA CYS A 293 9.91 3.37 2.84
C CYS A 293 11.07 3.99 3.64
N ASP A 294 11.35 5.27 3.41
CA ASP A 294 12.31 6.03 4.22
C ASP A 294 11.61 6.55 5.46
N VAL A 295 12.22 6.37 6.62
CA VAL A 295 11.69 6.84 7.90
C VAL A 295 12.70 7.72 8.59
N SER A 296 12.26 8.88 9.06
CA SER A 296 13.01 9.82 9.88
C SER A 296 12.29 10.04 11.20
N ILE A 297 13.04 10.20 12.27
CA ILE A 297 12.48 10.51 13.59
C ILE A 297 13.19 11.71 14.22
N PHE A 298 12.39 12.52 14.89
CA PHE A 298 12.83 13.71 15.60
C PHE A 298 12.09 13.85 16.92
N THR A 299 12.68 14.59 17.85
CA THR A 299 12.02 15.03 19.07
C THR A 299 12.09 16.55 19.17
N ASP A 300 10.99 17.21 19.55
CA ASP A 300 11.02 18.61 19.96
C ASP A 300 10.90 18.70 21.48
N PRO A 301 12.02 18.91 22.20
CA PRO A 301 12.01 18.92 23.66
C PRO A 301 11.25 20.11 24.25
N ARG A 302 11.06 21.21 23.50
CA ARG A 302 10.31 22.37 23.94
C ARG A 302 8.84 22.09 24.11
N THR A 303 8.29 21.19 23.26
CA THR A 303 6.87 20.84 23.25
C THR A 303 6.60 19.43 23.78
N GLY A 304 7.66 18.62 23.97
CA GLY A 304 7.55 17.20 24.28
C GLY A 304 6.92 16.38 23.16
N THR A 305 7.18 16.78 21.90
CA THR A 305 6.57 16.15 20.73
C THR A 305 7.54 15.20 20.04
N PHE A 306 7.08 14.00 19.75
CA PHE A 306 7.68 13.08 18.80
C PHE A 306 7.19 13.39 17.40
N ILE A 307 8.11 13.42 16.43
CA ILE A 307 7.81 13.65 15.02
C ILE A 307 8.42 12.50 14.22
N ALA A 308 7.57 11.70 13.57
CA ALA A 308 8.01 10.68 12.63
C ALA A 308 7.59 11.07 11.22
N ILE A 309 8.52 10.96 10.27
CA ILE A 309 8.27 11.28 8.86
C ILE A 309 8.59 10.04 8.04
N SER A 310 7.62 9.55 7.26
CA SER A 310 7.87 8.50 6.29
C SER A 310 7.64 8.98 4.87
N ALA A 311 8.44 8.47 3.92
CA ALA A 311 8.27 8.70 2.50
C ALA A 311 8.19 7.36 1.75
N ILE A 312 7.19 7.22 0.89
CA ILE A 312 7.00 6.06 0.00
C ILE A 312 6.58 6.50 -1.40
N ASP A 313 6.86 5.68 -2.42
CA ASP A 313 6.13 5.78 -3.68
C ASP A 313 4.73 5.18 -3.50
N ASN A 314 3.69 6.02 -3.67
CA ASN A 314 2.30 5.62 -3.47
C ASN A 314 1.82 4.53 -4.43
N MET A 315 2.48 4.37 -5.59
CA MET A 315 2.16 3.36 -6.59
C MET A 315 2.97 2.07 -6.41
N VAL A 316 4.16 2.14 -5.80
CA VAL A 316 5.04 0.98 -5.59
C VAL A 316 4.86 0.46 -4.16
N LYS A 317 5.55 0.98 -3.16
CA LYS A 317 5.39 0.53 -1.75
C LYS A 317 3.98 0.77 -1.24
N GLY A 318 3.30 1.80 -1.71
CA GLY A 318 1.92 2.11 -1.34
C GLY A 318 0.86 1.24 -2.05
N ALA A 319 1.22 0.44 -3.07
CA ALA A 319 0.26 -0.34 -3.86
C ALA A 319 0.90 -1.57 -4.52
N ALA A 320 1.38 -1.43 -5.77
CA ALA A 320 1.80 -2.55 -6.62
C ALA A 320 3.05 -3.28 -6.11
N GLY A 321 4.07 -2.56 -5.67
CA GLY A 321 5.29 -3.17 -5.17
C GLY A 321 5.06 -3.94 -3.87
N GLN A 322 4.25 -3.42 -2.96
CA GLN A 322 3.83 -4.13 -1.75
C GLN A 322 3.03 -5.39 -2.09
N ALA A 323 2.14 -5.33 -3.07
CA ALA A 323 1.39 -6.50 -3.53
C ALA A 323 2.33 -7.59 -4.11
N ILE A 324 3.37 -7.21 -4.84
CA ILE A 324 4.40 -8.15 -5.34
C ILE A 324 5.27 -8.68 -4.19
N GLN A 325 5.63 -7.86 -3.21
CA GLN A 325 6.31 -8.32 -2.00
C GLN A 325 5.46 -9.38 -1.27
N ASN A 326 4.15 -9.16 -1.16
CA ASN A 326 3.20 -10.13 -0.61
C ASN A 326 3.16 -11.43 -1.45
N MET A 327 3.12 -11.33 -2.79
CA MET A 327 3.22 -12.49 -3.68
C MET A 327 4.51 -13.28 -3.43
N ASN A 328 5.64 -12.62 -3.35
CA ASN A 328 6.92 -13.27 -3.09
C ASN A 328 6.90 -14.08 -1.79
N ILE A 329 6.36 -13.50 -0.72
CA ILE A 329 6.20 -14.19 0.56
C ILE A 329 5.27 -15.39 0.46
N LEU A 330 4.10 -15.23 -0.19
CA LEU A 330 3.12 -16.30 -0.41
C LEU A 330 3.71 -17.51 -1.12
N PHE A 331 4.56 -17.28 -2.12
CA PHE A 331 5.17 -18.34 -2.92
C PHE A 331 6.56 -18.78 -2.41
N GLY A 332 6.97 -18.31 -1.23
CA GLY A 332 8.23 -18.69 -0.61
C GLY A 332 9.48 -18.19 -1.34
N LEU A 333 9.34 -17.13 -2.14
CA LEU A 333 10.48 -16.44 -2.76
C LEU A 333 11.14 -15.47 -1.77
N ASP A 334 12.36 -15.02 -2.10
CA ASP A 334 12.93 -13.83 -1.45
C ASP A 334 11.97 -12.65 -1.69
N GLU A 335 11.53 -12.01 -0.60
CA GLU A 335 10.54 -10.92 -0.68
C GLU A 335 11.02 -9.72 -1.50
N THR A 336 12.34 -9.59 -1.72
CA THR A 336 12.93 -8.55 -2.57
C THR A 336 12.98 -8.91 -4.05
N CYS A 337 12.59 -10.13 -4.43
CA CYS A 337 12.64 -10.62 -5.80
C CYS A 337 11.85 -9.69 -6.75
N GLY A 338 12.48 -9.21 -7.81
CA GLY A 338 11.89 -8.26 -8.76
C GLY A 338 11.68 -6.83 -8.25
N LEU A 339 12.04 -6.52 -6.98
CA LEU A 339 11.77 -5.23 -6.33
C LEU A 339 13.03 -4.44 -5.94
N LYS A 340 14.24 -4.94 -6.26
CA LYS A 340 15.50 -4.23 -6.01
C LYS A 340 15.72 -3.14 -7.06
N LEU A 341 14.88 -2.12 -7.01
CA LEU A 341 14.91 -0.99 -7.93
C LEU A 341 15.69 0.18 -7.31
N VAL A 342 16.45 0.87 -8.14
CA VAL A 342 17.16 2.10 -7.76
C VAL A 342 16.33 3.30 -8.22
N PRO A 343 16.07 4.29 -7.36
CA PRO A 343 15.36 5.49 -7.76
C PRO A 343 16.20 6.30 -8.77
N PRO A 344 15.55 7.02 -9.71
CA PRO A 344 16.27 7.97 -10.54
C PRO A 344 16.88 9.07 -9.64
N ALA A 345 18.06 9.57 -10.00
CA ALA A 345 18.77 10.56 -9.20
C ALA A 345 18.17 11.98 -9.32
N PHE A 346 17.33 12.22 -10.35
CA PHE A 346 16.68 13.52 -10.66
C PHE A 346 15.36 13.30 -11.40
#